data_70b090d0831ab5ad1bb3e5ae844cb008
#
_entry.id   70b090d0831ab5ad1bb3e5ae844cb008
#
_cell.length_a   1.000
_cell.length_b   1.000
_cell.length_c   1.000
_cell.angle_alpha   90.00
_cell.angle_beta   90.00
_cell.angle_gamma   90.00
#
_symmetry.space_group_name_H-M   'P 1'
#
loop_
_entity.id
_entity.type
_entity.pdbx_description
1 polymer ?
#
loop_
_entity_poly.entity_id
_entity_poly.type
_entity_poly.pdbx_seq_one_letter_code
_entity_poly.pdbx_strand_id
1 'polypeptide(L)'
;MTRVIKLRHTELAGCIFIDKIAGINTHTPEYGQRGCVEVYEEELDRKLYVVHRLDKATSGALVFPTSPELATEITQLFEQHKVGKKYLFLTDKKISQKEFTYESLIVKEKNAFVSSVSKEPNSKTSFKWLKSLGDYELWEAVPHSGKPHQIRLHAEANGMPILGDNDHNGSPYFRLCLHSLSLSFELRGQKIHFETDIPAWAQSEDPSQVEDLILAEAFQRRERMYKFSELKDESLRLSHRELDTYRIDQYGEYLWVYWYKESDPTVQDLLRFEKLAKKHQKKILVRKMLNRGEDPNAEILWNIGNTSPRWTAKENGVIYELRSDTGLSPGLFLDQRENRLWVKEHAQDRRVLNLFSYTSGFSVVSALAGAQEVCTVDVSQNFIDWSKRNFELNGLDPEHDNHEFWVQDCLLFLKGTIRRKRKFGLIICDPPSFGRSKSGVFSISKNFDELMINCMYCLEKNGLLLFCTNYEKWTTGDLHLRLNKLKKDFSFKILPAPAQGLDFELPDQEPLMKSIILRKN
;
A
#
# COMPACT_ATOMS: atom_id res chain seq x y z
N MET A 1 17.30 10.93 -9.28
CA MET A 1 16.64 9.71 -9.85
C MET A 1 15.15 9.85 -9.70
N THR A 2 14.40 9.58 -10.74
CA THR A 2 12.93 9.70 -10.74
C THR A 2 12.29 8.52 -9.99
N ARG A 3 11.17 8.74 -9.31
CA ARG A 3 10.34 7.66 -8.73
C ARG A 3 9.96 6.68 -9.85
N VAL A 4 10.27 5.38 -9.68
CA VAL A 4 10.00 4.35 -10.68
C VAL A 4 8.63 3.71 -10.44
N ILE A 5 8.29 3.43 -9.18
CA ILE A 5 7.00 2.85 -8.79
C ILE A 5 5.96 3.96 -8.76
N LYS A 6 5.28 4.16 -9.91
CA LYS A 6 4.27 5.21 -10.10
C LYS A 6 2.86 4.65 -10.12
N LEU A 7 1.90 5.47 -9.68
CA LEU A 7 0.49 5.11 -9.73
C LEU A 7 -0.02 5.03 -11.17
N ARG A 8 -0.81 4.00 -11.45
CA ARG A 8 -1.42 3.77 -12.76
C ARG A 8 -2.60 4.73 -12.96
N HIS A 9 -2.56 5.48 -14.04
CA HIS A 9 -3.64 6.35 -14.49
C HIS A 9 -3.62 6.47 -16.02
N THR A 10 -4.70 6.97 -16.58
CA THR A 10 -4.80 7.36 -17.98
C THR A 10 -5.13 8.84 -18.05
N GLU A 11 -4.35 9.61 -18.77
CA GLU A 11 -4.65 11.01 -19.04
C GLU A 11 -5.29 11.15 -20.42
N LEU A 12 -6.51 11.69 -20.47
CA LEU A 12 -7.26 11.88 -21.69
C LEU A 12 -8.13 13.14 -21.61
N ALA A 13 -8.07 14.01 -22.62
CA ALA A 13 -8.86 15.24 -22.72
C ALA A 13 -8.81 16.14 -21.47
N GLY A 14 -7.62 16.27 -20.84
CA GLY A 14 -7.43 17.08 -19.64
C GLY A 14 -8.03 16.45 -18.36
N CYS A 15 -8.30 15.18 -18.38
CA CYS A 15 -8.80 14.43 -17.23
C CYS A 15 -7.88 13.26 -16.89
N ILE A 16 -7.80 12.92 -15.60
CA ILE A 16 -7.16 11.72 -15.08
C ILE A 16 -8.22 10.67 -14.82
N PHE A 17 -8.08 9.54 -15.47
CA PHE A 17 -8.90 8.35 -15.28
C PHE A 17 -8.12 7.33 -14.47
N ILE A 18 -8.79 6.74 -13.48
CA ILE A 18 -8.21 5.70 -12.63
C ILE A 18 -9.16 4.52 -12.47
N ASP A 19 -8.60 3.36 -12.21
CA ASP A 19 -9.31 2.19 -11.70
C ASP A 19 -9.20 2.16 -10.17
N LYS A 20 -10.22 2.74 -9.48
CA LYS A 20 -10.24 2.82 -8.02
C LYS A 20 -10.26 1.44 -7.39
N ILE A 21 -9.35 1.16 -6.49
CA ILE A 21 -9.41 -0.04 -5.66
C ILE A 21 -10.55 0.04 -4.64
N ALA A 22 -11.09 -1.11 -4.24
CA ALA A 22 -12.03 -1.17 -3.13
C ALA A 22 -11.35 -0.82 -1.81
N GLY A 23 -12.11 -0.23 -0.89
CA GLY A 23 -11.66 0.09 0.46
C GLY A 23 -10.99 1.45 0.63
N ILE A 24 -10.83 2.23 -0.45
CA ILE A 24 -10.39 3.63 -0.39
C ILE A 24 -11.53 4.58 -0.74
N ASN A 25 -11.65 5.70 -0.05
CA ASN A 25 -12.63 6.73 -0.38
C ASN A 25 -12.25 7.47 -1.67
N THR A 26 -13.22 8.06 -2.36
CA THR A 26 -12.95 8.93 -3.52
C THR A 26 -12.19 10.18 -3.10
N HIS A 27 -12.53 10.78 -1.97
CA HIS A 27 -11.85 11.93 -1.33
C HIS A 27 -11.67 11.66 0.15
N THR A 28 -10.70 12.30 0.77
CA THR A 28 -10.42 12.17 2.20
C THR A 28 -11.63 12.62 3.02
N PRO A 29 -12.20 11.79 3.89
CA PRO A 29 -13.21 12.22 4.83
C PRO A 29 -12.58 13.15 5.88
N GLU A 30 -13.41 13.90 6.64
CA GLU A 30 -12.94 14.82 7.68
C GLU A 30 -11.99 14.14 8.70
N TYR A 31 -12.24 12.85 8.98
CA TYR A 31 -11.36 12.00 9.78
C TYR A 31 -11.17 10.66 9.07
N GLY A 32 -9.92 10.22 8.89
CA GLY A 32 -9.64 8.90 8.34
C GLY A 32 -8.50 8.84 7.33
N GLN A 33 -8.47 7.76 6.56
CA GLN A 33 -7.45 7.52 5.53
C GLN A 33 -7.62 8.48 4.36
N ARG A 34 -6.50 8.82 3.70
CA ARG A 34 -6.50 9.62 2.46
C ARG A 34 -7.39 9.00 1.40
N GLY A 35 -8.11 9.84 0.66
CA GLY A 35 -8.88 9.42 -0.49
C GLY A 35 -8.03 9.28 -1.75
N CYS A 36 -8.65 8.73 -2.80
CA CYS A 36 -7.97 8.56 -4.09
C CYS A 36 -7.48 9.90 -4.67
N VAL A 37 -8.32 10.94 -4.62
CA VAL A 37 -7.98 12.21 -5.26
C VAL A 37 -6.72 12.81 -4.66
N GLU A 38 -6.59 12.84 -3.33
CA GLU A 38 -5.43 13.38 -2.64
C GLU A 38 -4.16 12.58 -2.91
N VAL A 39 -4.28 11.25 -3.02
CA VAL A 39 -3.17 10.36 -3.35
C VAL A 39 -2.65 10.65 -4.76
N TYR A 40 -3.55 10.86 -5.73
CA TYR A 40 -3.16 11.18 -7.11
C TYR A 40 -2.72 12.63 -7.30
N GLU A 41 -3.26 13.59 -6.52
CA GLU A 41 -2.76 14.97 -6.47
C GLU A 41 -1.28 15.01 -6.05
N GLU A 42 -0.94 14.29 -4.99
CA GLU A 42 0.44 14.17 -4.51
C GLU A 42 1.37 13.48 -5.52
N GLU A 43 0.92 12.37 -6.14
CA GLU A 43 1.70 11.64 -7.15
C GLU A 43 1.98 12.48 -8.40
N LEU A 44 1.00 13.29 -8.83
CA LEU A 44 1.06 14.06 -10.08
C LEU A 44 1.51 15.51 -9.87
N ASP A 45 1.71 15.93 -8.62
CA ASP A 45 2.03 17.31 -8.23
C ASP A 45 1.09 18.33 -8.91
N ARG A 46 -0.21 18.04 -8.92
CA ARG A 46 -1.22 18.95 -9.48
C ARG A 46 -2.60 18.74 -8.87
N LYS A 47 -3.41 19.81 -8.88
CA LYS A 47 -4.79 19.78 -8.39
C LYS A 47 -5.68 18.93 -9.28
N LEU A 48 -6.54 18.11 -8.65
CA LEU A 48 -7.59 17.30 -9.27
C LEU A 48 -8.96 17.68 -8.68
N TYR A 49 -10.01 17.55 -9.49
CA TYR A 49 -11.35 17.96 -9.09
C TYR A 49 -12.29 16.76 -9.03
N VAL A 50 -13.05 16.65 -7.94
CA VAL A 50 -14.04 15.57 -7.75
C VAL A 50 -15.36 15.98 -8.38
N VAL A 51 -15.78 15.31 -9.44
CA VAL A 51 -17.06 15.55 -10.17
C VAL A 51 -18.07 14.43 -9.98
N HIS A 52 -17.62 13.26 -9.54
CA HIS A 52 -18.46 12.15 -9.11
C HIS A 52 -17.71 11.28 -8.11
N ARG A 53 -18.41 10.31 -7.52
CA ARG A 53 -17.83 9.45 -6.50
C ARG A 53 -18.29 8.00 -6.63
N LEU A 54 -17.46 7.09 -6.15
CA LEU A 54 -17.82 5.71 -5.84
C LEU A 54 -17.81 5.51 -4.34
N ASP A 55 -18.65 4.60 -3.85
CA ASP A 55 -18.62 4.19 -2.44
C ASP A 55 -17.27 3.61 -2.08
N LYS A 56 -16.89 3.67 -0.80
CA LYS A 56 -15.60 3.16 -0.30
C LYS A 56 -15.36 1.71 -0.74
N ALA A 57 -16.36 0.85 -0.60
CA ALA A 57 -16.27 -0.58 -0.93
C ALA A 57 -16.37 -0.88 -2.43
N THR A 58 -16.87 0.05 -3.27
CA THR A 58 -17.00 -0.11 -4.71
C THR A 58 -15.66 0.17 -5.40
N SER A 59 -15.23 -0.69 -6.32
CA SER A 59 -14.04 -0.49 -7.16
C SER A 59 -14.41 -0.01 -8.57
N GLY A 60 -13.42 0.45 -9.35
CA GLY A 60 -13.58 0.70 -10.78
C GLY A 60 -13.41 2.14 -11.22
N ALA A 61 -13.96 2.46 -12.38
CA ALA A 61 -13.72 3.68 -13.14
C ALA A 61 -14.11 4.96 -12.38
N LEU A 62 -13.13 5.84 -12.21
CA LEU A 62 -13.28 7.22 -11.74
C LEU A 62 -12.60 8.19 -12.68
N VAL A 63 -13.13 9.42 -12.78
CA VAL A 63 -12.54 10.52 -13.55
C VAL A 63 -12.36 11.76 -12.69
N PHE A 64 -11.18 12.40 -12.79
CA PHE A 64 -10.82 13.64 -12.14
C PHE A 64 -10.37 14.67 -13.19
N PRO A 65 -11.14 15.73 -13.45
CA PRO A 65 -10.68 16.87 -14.25
C PRO A 65 -9.46 17.54 -13.61
N THR A 66 -8.61 18.15 -14.45
CA THR A 66 -7.39 18.85 -14.00
C THR A 66 -7.54 20.37 -13.96
N SER A 67 -8.71 20.92 -14.35
CA SER A 67 -9.01 22.35 -14.24
C SER A 67 -10.44 22.60 -13.76
N PRO A 68 -10.72 23.79 -13.16
CA PRO A 68 -12.07 24.16 -12.71
C PRO A 68 -13.09 24.19 -13.84
N GLU A 69 -12.69 24.62 -15.05
CA GLU A 69 -13.56 24.72 -16.23
C GLU A 69 -14.01 23.33 -16.67
N LEU A 70 -13.07 22.37 -16.79
CA LEU A 70 -13.40 20.97 -17.10
C LEU A 70 -14.24 20.33 -16.00
N ALA A 71 -13.99 20.66 -14.74
CA ALA A 71 -14.79 20.17 -13.63
C ALA A 71 -16.25 20.63 -13.76
N THR A 72 -16.47 21.90 -14.12
CA THR A 72 -17.81 22.43 -14.34
C THR A 72 -18.50 21.74 -15.51
N GLU A 73 -17.83 21.61 -16.66
CA GLU A 73 -18.39 20.95 -17.86
C GLU A 73 -18.78 19.49 -17.56
N ILE A 74 -17.89 18.73 -16.93
CA ILE A 74 -18.15 17.31 -16.63
C ILE A 74 -19.23 17.16 -15.55
N THR A 75 -19.27 18.04 -14.53
CA THR A 75 -20.36 18.05 -13.57
C THR A 75 -21.72 18.23 -14.23
N GLN A 76 -21.82 19.14 -15.19
CA GLN A 76 -23.04 19.34 -16.00
C GLN A 76 -23.42 18.08 -16.80
N LEU A 77 -22.45 17.35 -17.36
CA LEU A 77 -22.73 16.08 -18.05
C LEU A 77 -23.30 15.03 -17.10
N PHE A 78 -22.79 14.95 -15.85
CA PHE A 78 -23.36 14.06 -14.82
C PHE A 78 -24.79 14.48 -14.43
N GLU A 79 -25.02 15.77 -14.19
CA GLU A 79 -26.34 16.33 -13.84
C GLU A 79 -27.37 16.12 -14.95
N GLN A 80 -26.96 16.25 -16.20
CA GLN A 80 -27.79 16.05 -17.39
C GLN A 80 -27.95 14.57 -17.78
N HIS A 81 -27.39 13.63 -17.00
CA HIS A 81 -27.41 12.18 -17.27
C HIS A 81 -26.77 11.79 -18.61
N LYS A 82 -25.83 12.58 -19.12
CA LYS A 82 -25.09 12.35 -20.38
C LYS A 82 -23.84 11.49 -20.20
N VAL A 83 -23.53 11.06 -18.98
CA VAL A 83 -22.43 10.12 -18.72
C VAL A 83 -22.98 8.70 -18.65
N GLY A 84 -22.60 7.89 -19.64
CA GLY A 84 -22.85 6.45 -19.61
C GLY A 84 -21.96 5.77 -18.57
N LYS A 85 -22.56 4.91 -17.76
CA LYS A 85 -21.90 4.16 -16.70
C LYS A 85 -22.31 2.71 -16.80
N LYS A 86 -21.35 1.79 -16.74
CA LYS A 86 -21.60 0.35 -16.64
C LYS A 86 -20.96 -0.20 -15.40
N TYR A 87 -21.68 -1.07 -14.71
CA TYR A 87 -21.21 -1.75 -13.52
C TYR A 87 -21.35 -3.26 -13.68
N LEU A 88 -20.45 -4.00 -13.05
CA LEU A 88 -20.60 -5.44 -12.83
C LEU A 88 -20.89 -5.70 -11.35
N PHE A 89 -21.76 -6.66 -11.09
CA PHE A 89 -21.97 -7.17 -9.75
C PHE A 89 -22.26 -8.67 -9.72
N LEU A 90 -22.00 -9.28 -8.57
CA LEU A 90 -22.23 -10.69 -8.32
C LEU A 90 -23.33 -10.85 -7.27
N THR A 91 -24.21 -11.83 -7.44
CA THR A 91 -25.22 -12.25 -6.48
C THR A 91 -25.30 -13.78 -6.40
N ASP A 92 -25.68 -14.31 -5.25
CA ASP A 92 -25.97 -15.74 -5.05
C ASP A 92 -27.47 -16.08 -5.27
N LYS A 93 -28.26 -15.11 -5.76
CA LYS A 93 -29.69 -15.29 -6.02
C LYS A 93 -29.97 -15.46 -7.51
N LYS A 94 -30.78 -16.45 -7.83
CA LYS A 94 -31.27 -16.71 -9.20
C LYS A 94 -32.64 -16.10 -9.37
N ILE A 95 -32.78 -15.18 -10.33
CA ILE A 95 -34.07 -14.64 -10.73
C ILE A 95 -34.36 -15.06 -12.17
N SER A 96 -35.67 -15.18 -12.49
CA SER A 96 -36.11 -15.65 -13.82
C SER A 96 -35.90 -14.59 -14.91
N GLN A 97 -36.10 -13.32 -14.59
CA GLN A 97 -35.99 -12.21 -15.52
C GLN A 97 -34.52 -11.86 -15.75
N LYS A 98 -34.05 -11.98 -17.00
CA LYS A 98 -32.63 -11.82 -17.35
C LYS A 98 -32.27 -10.42 -17.83
N GLU A 99 -33.25 -9.59 -18.19
CA GLU A 99 -33.06 -8.19 -18.57
C GLU A 99 -34.30 -7.37 -18.18
N PHE A 100 -34.11 -6.27 -17.47
CA PHE A 100 -35.19 -5.40 -17.00
C PHE A 100 -34.68 -4.05 -16.53
N THR A 101 -35.61 -3.13 -16.33
CA THR A 101 -35.33 -1.80 -15.76
C THR A 101 -36.18 -1.62 -14.51
N TYR A 102 -35.56 -1.06 -13.47
CA TYR A 102 -36.22 -0.77 -12.20
C TYR A 102 -36.10 0.72 -11.87
N GLU A 103 -37.22 1.29 -11.39
CA GLU A 103 -37.32 2.70 -11.03
C GLU A 103 -37.87 2.81 -9.60
N SER A 104 -37.29 3.73 -8.81
CA SER A 104 -37.74 3.99 -7.45
C SER A 104 -37.41 5.40 -6.99
N LEU A 105 -38.02 5.82 -5.89
CA LEU A 105 -37.63 6.99 -5.13
C LEU A 105 -36.56 6.56 -4.12
N ILE A 106 -35.34 7.08 -4.22
CA ILE A 106 -34.28 6.91 -3.22
C ILE A 106 -34.19 8.18 -2.38
N VAL A 107 -34.35 8.03 -1.08
CA VAL A 107 -34.28 9.12 -0.08
C VAL A 107 -33.39 8.70 1.09
N LYS A 108 -32.87 9.69 1.80
CA LYS A 108 -32.11 9.45 3.05
C LYS A 108 -33.13 9.48 4.22
N GLU A 109 -33.22 8.37 4.94
CA GLU A 109 -33.97 8.25 6.17
C GLU A 109 -33.02 8.00 7.33
N LYS A 110 -32.99 8.93 8.31
CA LYS A 110 -32.01 8.90 9.42
C LYS A 110 -30.56 8.79 8.87
N ASN A 111 -29.93 7.66 9.10
CA ASN A 111 -28.54 7.40 8.69
C ASN A 111 -28.40 6.44 7.48
N ALA A 112 -29.51 6.00 6.87
CA ALA A 112 -29.53 5.07 5.74
C ALA A 112 -30.22 5.67 4.51
N PHE A 113 -29.90 5.14 3.33
CA PHE A 113 -30.66 5.38 2.11
C PHE A 113 -31.64 4.24 1.93
N VAL A 114 -32.88 4.59 1.55
CA VAL A 114 -33.96 3.63 1.32
C VAL A 114 -34.59 3.84 -0.04
N SER A 115 -35.12 2.77 -0.62
CA SER A 115 -35.81 2.74 -1.90
C SER A 115 -37.32 2.50 -1.71
N SER A 116 -38.16 3.26 -2.39
CA SER A 116 -39.63 3.11 -2.35
C SER A 116 -40.21 3.26 -3.74
N VAL A 117 -41.14 2.38 -4.11
CA VAL A 117 -41.90 2.43 -5.38
C VAL A 117 -43.21 3.22 -5.28
N SER A 118 -43.58 3.68 -4.09
CA SER A 118 -44.90 4.30 -3.80
C SER A 118 -45.00 5.79 -4.17
N LYS A 119 -43.91 6.40 -4.72
CA LYS A 119 -43.84 7.83 -5.08
C LYS A 119 -43.16 8.00 -6.44
N GLU A 120 -43.22 9.22 -7.00
CA GLU A 120 -42.53 9.53 -8.23
C GLU A 120 -41.04 9.14 -8.16
N PRO A 121 -40.52 8.32 -9.09
CA PRO A 121 -39.17 7.82 -9.05
C PRO A 121 -38.17 8.95 -9.33
N ASN A 122 -37.04 8.95 -8.62
CA ASN A 122 -35.89 9.82 -8.88
C ASN A 122 -34.63 9.04 -9.28
N SER A 123 -34.77 7.75 -9.43
CA SER A 123 -33.67 6.83 -9.77
C SER A 123 -34.15 5.74 -10.71
N LYS A 124 -33.26 5.33 -11.64
CA LYS A 124 -33.54 4.33 -12.66
C LYS A 124 -32.27 3.52 -12.93
N THR A 125 -32.36 2.20 -12.93
CA THR A 125 -31.27 1.27 -13.26
C THR A 125 -31.75 0.17 -14.19
N SER A 126 -31.04 -0.06 -15.29
CA SER A 126 -31.24 -1.22 -16.16
C SER A 126 -30.30 -2.33 -15.74
N PHE A 127 -30.81 -3.55 -15.66
CA PHE A 127 -30.09 -4.76 -15.29
C PHE A 127 -30.10 -5.75 -16.44
N LYS A 128 -28.95 -6.40 -16.66
CA LYS A 128 -28.78 -7.46 -17.65
C LYS A 128 -27.95 -8.59 -17.07
N TRP A 129 -28.51 -9.78 -17.07
CA TRP A 129 -27.77 -11.00 -16.73
C TRP A 129 -26.72 -11.30 -17.78
N LEU A 130 -25.51 -11.67 -17.36
CA LEU A 130 -24.43 -11.99 -18.26
C LEU A 130 -24.16 -13.49 -18.32
N LYS A 131 -23.95 -14.11 -17.17
CA LYS A 131 -23.63 -15.55 -17.06
C LYS A 131 -23.73 -16.04 -15.63
N SER A 132 -23.82 -17.37 -15.45
CA SER A 132 -23.60 -18.04 -14.17
C SER A 132 -22.11 -18.36 -13.98
N LEU A 133 -21.65 -18.30 -12.73
CA LEU A 133 -20.31 -18.62 -12.27
C LEU A 133 -20.47 -19.57 -11.08
N GLY A 134 -20.58 -20.86 -11.33
CA GLY A 134 -20.96 -21.85 -10.29
C GLY A 134 -22.34 -21.54 -9.71
N ASP A 135 -22.42 -21.34 -8.40
CA ASP A 135 -23.66 -21.00 -7.70
C ASP A 135 -24.01 -19.49 -7.73
N TYR A 136 -23.20 -18.69 -8.36
CA TYR A 136 -23.36 -17.22 -8.43
C TYR A 136 -23.77 -16.76 -9.80
N GLU A 137 -24.43 -15.60 -9.85
CA GLU A 137 -24.93 -14.97 -11.08
C GLU A 137 -24.22 -13.64 -11.30
N LEU A 138 -23.58 -13.46 -12.47
CA LEU A 138 -22.93 -12.20 -12.87
C LEU A 138 -23.90 -11.34 -13.67
N TRP A 139 -24.03 -10.09 -13.22
CA TRP A 139 -24.93 -9.10 -13.80
C TRP A 139 -24.20 -7.83 -14.23
N GLU A 140 -24.67 -7.20 -15.30
CA GLU A 140 -24.40 -5.81 -15.66
C GLU A 140 -25.52 -4.91 -15.10
N ALA A 141 -25.14 -3.75 -14.56
CA ALA A 141 -26.06 -2.70 -14.16
C ALA A 141 -25.68 -1.38 -14.83
N VAL A 142 -26.68 -0.70 -15.42
CA VAL A 142 -26.55 0.62 -16.04
C VAL A 142 -27.43 1.61 -15.29
N PRO A 143 -26.86 2.41 -14.36
CA PRO A 143 -27.63 3.44 -13.68
C PRO A 143 -27.81 4.67 -14.56
N HIS A 144 -29.06 5.08 -14.80
CA HIS A 144 -29.43 6.28 -15.58
C HIS A 144 -29.45 7.56 -14.71
N SER A 145 -29.28 7.41 -13.41
CA SER A 145 -29.15 8.47 -12.42
C SER A 145 -27.93 8.22 -11.52
N GLY A 146 -27.70 9.03 -10.50
CA GLY A 146 -26.51 8.93 -9.62
C GLY A 146 -26.83 9.06 -8.15
N LYS A 147 -27.86 8.34 -7.65
CA LYS A 147 -28.21 8.38 -6.22
C LYS A 147 -27.27 7.51 -5.40
N PRO A 148 -26.97 7.89 -4.15
CA PRO A 148 -26.16 7.07 -3.25
C PRO A 148 -26.76 5.67 -3.08
N HIS A 149 -25.91 4.64 -3.09
CA HIS A 149 -26.26 3.22 -2.98
C HIS A 149 -27.28 2.72 -4.04
N GLN A 150 -27.53 3.47 -5.12
CA GLN A 150 -28.62 3.19 -6.07
C GLN A 150 -28.63 1.76 -6.58
N ILE A 151 -27.52 1.25 -7.12
CA ILE A 151 -27.44 -0.12 -7.68
C ILE A 151 -27.67 -1.15 -6.57
N ARG A 152 -27.12 -0.93 -5.39
CA ARG A 152 -27.22 -1.81 -4.22
C ARG A 152 -28.68 -1.95 -3.77
N LEU A 153 -29.36 -0.82 -3.59
CA LEU A 153 -30.79 -0.76 -3.23
C LEU A 153 -31.71 -1.36 -4.30
N HIS A 154 -31.42 -1.07 -5.58
CA HIS A 154 -32.23 -1.60 -6.70
C HIS A 154 -32.03 -3.11 -6.87
N ALA A 155 -30.81 -3.62 -6.69
CA ALA A 155 -30.52 -5.06 -6.72
C ALA A 155 -31.24 -5.79 -5.58
N GLU A 156 -31.16 -5.28 -4.36
CA GLU A 156 -31.87 -5.83 -3.20
C GLU A 156 -33.39 -5.85 -3.42
N ALA A 157 -33.99 -4.73 -3.87
CA ALA A 157 -35.41 -4.61 -4.11
C ALA A 157 -35.95 -5.60 -5.17
N ASN A 158 -35.07 -6.10 -6.05
CA ASN A 158 -35.41 -7.10 -7.07
C ASN A 158 -34.99 -8.53 -6.69
N GLY A 159 -34.70 -8.79 -5.40
CA GLY A 159 -34.40 -10.13 -4.90
C GLY A 159 -33.04 -10.67 -5.32
N MET A 160 -32.10 -9.79 -5.74
CA MET A 160 -30.74 -10.14 -6.10
C MET A 160 -29.71 -9.25 -5.35
N PRO A 161 -29.72 -9.21 -4.01
CA PRO A 161 -28.78 -8.42 -3.25
C PRO A 161 -27.34 -8.76 -3.66
N ILE A 162 -26.49 -7.73 -3.67
CA ILE A 162 -25.10 -7.88 -4.12
C ILE A 162 -24.30 -8.68 -3.11
N LEU A 163 -23.53 -9.65 -3.57
CA LEU A 163 -22.66 -10.48 -2.73
C LEU A 163 -21.66 -9.61 -1.97
N GLY A 164 -21.56 -9.80 -0.65
CA GLY A 164 -20.71 -9.01 0.24
C GLY A 164 -21.28 -7.64 0.64
N ASP A 165 -22.56 -7.35 0.33
CA ASP A 165 -23.23 -6.13 0.73
C ASP A 165 -23.90 -6.27 2.10
N ASN A 166 -23.15 -6.01 3.16
CA ASN A 166 -23.64 -6.13 4.53
C ASN A 166 -24.73 -5.10 4.89
N ASP A 167 -24.82 -3.98 4.16
CA ASP A 167 -25.79 -2.91 4.43
C ASP A 167 -27.14 -3.17 3.75
N HIS A 168 -27.17 -3.99 2.67
CA HIS A 168 -28.34 -4.22 1.82
C HIS A 168 -28.61 -5.72 1.61
N ASN A 169 -28.61 -6.49 2.69
CA ASN A 169 -29.00 -7.91 2.76
C ASN A 169 -28.25 -8.85 1.80
N GLY A 170 -27.04 -8.48 1.36
CA GLY A 170 -26.15 -9.37 0.62
C GLY A 170 -25.59 -10.48 1.48
N SER A 171 -25.44 -11.68 0.92
CA SER A 171 -24.79 -12.78 1.62
C SER A 171 -23.33 -12.43 1.95
N PRO A 172 -22.80 -12.87 3.12
CA PRO A 172 -21.43 -12.57 3.51
C PRO A 172 -20.41 -13.04 2.48
N TYR A 173 -19.44 -12.17 2.19
CA TYR A 173 -18.35 -12.47 1.28
C TYR A 173 -17.12 -11.64 1.66
N PHE A 174 -15.96 -11.91 1.06
CA PHE A 174 -14.70 -11.22 1.44
C PHE A 174 -14.69 -9.72 1.08
N ARG A 175 -15.59 -9.26 0.20
CA ARG A 175 -15.81 -7.85 -0.16
C ARG A 175 -17.15 -7.65 -0.86
N LEU A 176 -17.58 -6.40 -0.97
CA LEU A 176 -18.66 -6.01 -1.87
C LEU A 176 -18.27 -6.29 -3.33
N CYS A 177 -18.98 -7.20 -4.00
CA CYS A 177 -18.79 -7.53 -5.41
C CYS A 177 -19.55 -6.57 -6.33
N LEU A 178 -19.19 -5.29 -6.28
CA LEU A 178 -19.67 -4.21 -7.14
C LEU A 178 -18.48 -3.46 -7.73
N HIS A 179 -18.49 -3.30 -9.07
CA HIS A 179 -17.39 -2.71 -9.82
C HIS A 179 -17.89 -1.78 -10.93
N SER A 180 -17.44 -0.54 -10.95
CA SER A 180 -17.68 0.42 -12.04
C SER A 180 -16.79 0.06 -13.22
N LEU A 181 -17.34 -0.66 -14.20
CA LEU A 181 -16.58 -1.18 -15.34
C LEU A 181 -16.14 -0.08 -16.29
N SER A 182 -17.07 0.84 -16.65
CA SER A 182 -16.73 1.88 -17.63
C SER A 182 -17.47 3.19 -17.44
N LEU A 183 -16.85 4.25 -17.94
CA LEU A 183 -17.42 5.59 -18.11
C LEU A 183 -17.35 6.00 -19.58
N SER A 184 -18.42 6.60 -20.12
CA SER A 184 -18.45 7.12 -21.48
C SER A 184 -19.24 8.42 -21.55
N PHE A 185 -18.72 9.43 -22.22
CA PHE A 185 -19.37 10.73 -22.43
C PHE A 185 -18.75 11.44 -23.64
N GLU A 186 -19.40 12.48 -24.11
CA GLU A 186 -18.85 13.38 -25.11
C GLU A 186 -18.42 14.70 -24.44
N LEU A 187 -17.17 15.09 -24.65
CA LEU A 187 -16.59 16.32 -24.13
C LEU A 187 -16.03 17.15 -25.28
N ARG A 188 -16.58 18.35 -25.52
CA ARG A 188 -16.13 19.27 -26.58
C ARG A 188 -16.05 18.61 -27.97
N GLY A 189 -17.05 17.76 -28.31
CA GLY A 189 -17.11 17.02 -29.58
C GLY A 189 -16.22 15.76 -29.65
N GLN A 190 -15.46 15.46 -28.60
CA GLN A 190 -14.66 14.24 -28.51
C GLN A 190 -15.41 13.17 -27.69
N LYS A 191 -15.57 11.97 -28.27
CA LYS A 191 -16.10 10.82 -27.52
C LYS A 191 -15.02 10.26 -26.61
N ILE A 192 -15.30 10.24 -25.33
CA ILE A 192 -14.45 9.70 -24.28
C ILE A 192 -15.03 8.36 -23.86
N HIS A 193 -14.20 7.34 -23.81
CA HIS A 193 -14.50 6.04 -23.23
C HIS A 193 -13.32 5.56 -22.41
N PHE A 194 -13.58 5.22 -21.14
CA PHE A 194 -12.61 4.61 -20.26
C PHE A 194 -13.20 3.34 -19.67
N GLU A 195 -12.50 2.25 -19.80
CA GLU A 195 -12.88 0.93 -19.28
C GLU A 195 -11.77 0.37 -18.41
N THR A 196 -12.13 -0.22 -17.29
CA THR A 196 -11.22 -0.84 -16.32
C THR A 196 -11.07 -2.33 -16.59
N ASP A 197 -10.08 -2.95 -15.96
CA ASP A 197 -9.93 -4.40 -15.99
C ASP A 197 -11.10 -5.08 -15.26
N ILE A 198 -11.61 -6.19 -15.80
CA ILE A 198 -12.66 -7.00 -15.17
C ILE A 198 -12.12 -7.56 -13.83
N PRO A 199 -12.85 -7.43 -12.71
CA PRO A 199 -12.38 -7.94 -11.41
C PRO A 199 -12.27 -9.46 -11.37
N ALA A 200 -11.34 -9.97 -10.55
CA ALA A 200 -11.05 -11.40 -10.45
C ALA A 200 -12.30 -12.23 -10.11
N TRP A 201 -13.15 -11.73 -9.21
CA TRP A 201 -14.40 -12.39 -8.86
C TRP A 201 -15.42 -12.50 -10.02
N ALA A 202 -15.35 -11.62 -11.02
CA ALA A 202 -16.19 -11.69 -12.22
C ALA A 202 -15.57 -12.53 -13.35
N GLN A 203 -14.28 -12.88 -13.24
CA GLN A 203 -13.57 -13.73 -14.20
C GLN A 203 -13.49 -15.20 -13.72
N SER A 204 -13.64 -15.46 -12.43
CA SER A 204 -13.52 -16.80 -11.88
C SER A 204 -14.61 -17.74 -12.42
N GLU A 205 -14.23 -18.95 -12.75
CA GLU A 205 -15.19 -20.02 -13.09
C GLU A 205 -15.92 -20.53 -11.85
N ASP A 206 -15.27 -20.46 -10.70
CA ASP A 206 -15.82 -20.89 -9.41
C ASP A 206 -15.51 -19.86 -8.30
N PRO A 207 -16.40 -18.86 -8.09
CA PRO A 207 -16.25 -17.89 -7.01
C PRO A 207 -16.37 -18.47 -5.59
N SER A 208 -16.70 -19.76 -5.42
CA SER A 208 -16.68 -20.43 -4.10
C SER A 208 -15.25 -20.67 -3.59
N GLN A 209 -14.24 -20.66 -4.46
CA GLN A 209 -12.82 -20.77 -4.10
C GLN A 209 -12.30 -19.44 -3.53
N VAL A 210 -12.80 -19.08 -2.35
CA VAL A 210 -12.63 -17.73 -1.76
C VAL A 210 -11.17 -17.36 -1.54
N GLU A 211 -10.33 -18.27 -1.05
CA GLU A 211 -8.89 -17.98 -0.84
C GLU A 211 -8.16 -17.66 -2.15
N ASP A 212 -8.45 -18.40 -3.24
CA ASP A 212 -7.87 -18.12 -4.57
C ASP A 212 -8.31 -16.77 -5.09
N LEU A 213 -9.57 -16.40 -4.84
CA LEU A 213 -10.11 -15.09 -5.23
C LEU A 213 -9.52 -13.94 -4.42
N ILE A 214 -9.39 -14.10 -3.09
CA ILE A 214 -8.75 -13.08 -2.25
C ILE A 214 -7.33 -12.81 -2.75
N LEU A 215 -6.58 -13.88 -3.07
CA LEU A 215 -5.23 -13.75 -3.60
C LEU A 215 -5.21 -13.09 -4.99
N ALA A 216 -6.09 -13.49 -5.89
CA ALA A 216 -6.22 -12.89 -7.21
C ALA A 216 -6.61 -11.41 -7.13
N GLU A 217 -7.54 -11.03 -6.25
CA GLU A 217 -7.90 -9.64 -5.98
C GLU A 217 -6.75 -8.85 -5.34
N ALA A 218 -5.97 -9.45 -4.44
CA ALA A 218 -4.80 -8.81 -3.86
C ALA A 218 -3.78 -8.43 -4.95
N PHE A 219 -3.51 -9.32 -5.88
CA PHE A 219 -2.63 -9.04 -7.03
C PHE A 219 -3.24 -7.99 -7.97
N GLN A 220 -4.52 -8.14 -8.37
CA GLN A 220 -5.19 -7.15 -9.20
C GLN A 220 -5.23 -5.77 -8.56
N ARG A 221 -5.42 -5.71 -7.21
CA ARG A 221 -5.36 -4.44 -6.48
C ARG A 221 -4.03 -3.73 -6.75
N ARG A 222 -2.89 -4.44 -6.74
CA ARG A 222 -1.57 -3.85 -7.02
C ARG A 222 -1.38 -3.55 -8.51
N GLU A 223 -1.90 -4.39 -9.41
CA GLU A 223 -1.89 -4.12 -10.86
C GLU A 223 -2.69 -2.87 -11.25
N ARG A 224 -3.79 -2.59 -10.54
CA ARG A 224 -4.57 -1.36 -10.70
C ARG A 224 -3.85 -0.13 -10.16
N MET A 225 -3.08 -0.30 -9.09
CA MET A 225 -2.28 0.79 -8.50
C MET A 225 -1.05 1.11 -9.34
N TYR A 226 -0.36 0.09 -9.85
CA TYR A 226 0.96 0.21 -10.45
C TYR A 226 1.00 -0.42 -11.84
N LYS A 227 1.88 0.08 -12.72
CA LYS A 227 2.13 -0.51 -14.04
C LYS A 227 3.08 -1.71 -13.93
N PHE A 228 2.59 -2.89 -13.62
CA PHE A 228 3.41 -4.09 -13.42
C PHE A 228 4.31 -4.46 -14.59
N SER A 229 3.91 -4.14 -15.83
CA SER A 229 4.76 -4.37 -17.00
C SER A 229 6.09 -3.62 -16.94
N GLU A 230 6.14 -2.51 -16.22
CA GLU A 230 7.33 -1.68 -16.02
C GLU A 230 8.09 -2.04 -14.72
N LEU A 231 7.54 -2.89 -13.86
CA LEU A 231 8.02 -3.18 -12.51
C LEU A 231 8.59 -4.61 -12.34
N LYS A 232 9.01 -5.25 -13.43
CA LYS A 232 9.49 -6.65 -13.40
C LYS A 232 10.68 -6.86 -12.46
N ASP A 233 11.59 -5.89 -12.37
CA ASP A 233 12.80 -5.93 -11.55
C ASP A 233 12.64 -5.20 -10.22
N GLU A 234 11.51 -4.53 -9.99
CA GLU A 234 11.23 -3.76 -8.80
C GLU A 234 10.71 -4.63 -7.65
N SER A 235 10.85 -4.09 -6.43
CA SER A 235 10.44 -4.76 -5.20
C SER A 235 9.17 -4.11 -4.66
N LEU A 236 8.11 -4.91 -4.45
CA LEU A 236 6.82 -4.42 -3.96
C LEU A 236 6.01 -5.54 -3.29
N ARG A 237 5.07 -5.15 -2.40
CA ARG A 237 4.15 -6.08 -1.76
C ARG A 237 2.99 -6.42 -2.70
N LEU A 238 2.77 -7.72 -2.94
CA LEU A 238 1.69 -8.22 -3.81
C LEU A 238 0.47 -8.73 -3.02
N SER A 239 0.69 -9.31 -1.84
CA SER A 239 -0.36 -9.66 -0.88
C SER A 239 0.10 -9.28 0.51
N HIS A 240 -0.72 -8.53 1.25
CA HIS A 240 -0.39 -8.05 2.58
C HIS A 240 -1.12 -8.87 3.66
N ARG A 241 -2.21 -8.33 4.20
CA ARG A 241 -3.06 -8.93 5.24
C ARG A 241 -4.44 -9.32 4.72
N GLU A 242 -4.58 -9.46 3.41
CA GLU A 242 -5.82 -9.93 2.79
C GLU A 242 -6.11 -11.39 3.19
N LEU A 243 -5.05 -12.16 3.44
CA LEU A 243 -5.09 -13.50 4.03
C LEU A 243 -4.24 -13.53 5.30
N ASP A 244 -4.74 -14.13 6.38
CA ASP A 244 -3.99 -14.24 7.64
C ASP A 244 -2.86 -15.27 7.55
N THR A 245 -2.97 -16.18 6.59
CA THR A 245 -2.09 -17.35 6.42
C THR A 245 -0.70 -16.97 5.93
N TYR A 246 -0.62 -16.04 4.95
CA TYR A 246 0.65 -15.70 4.30
C TYR A 246 0.62 -14.30 3.71
N ARG A 247 1.81 -13.78 3.41
CA ARG A 247 2.02 -12.54 2.66
C ARG A 247 2.98 -12.81 1.52
N ILE A 248 2.88 -12.06 0.45
CA ILE A 248 3.71 -12.23 -0.75
C ILE A 248 4.35 -10.92 -1.12
N ASP A 249 5.68 -10.92 -1.18
CA ASP A 249 6.50 -9.85 -1.74
C ASP A 249 7.12 -10.27 -3.06
N GLN A 250 7.18 -9.35 -4.01
CA GLN A 250 8.05 -9.45 -5.16
C GLN A 250 9.39 -8.81 -4.84
N TYR A 251 10.48 -9.50 -5.15
CA TYR A 251 11.84 -8.98 -5.14
C TYR A 251 12.49 -9.32 -6.49
N GLY A 252 12.28 -8.44 -7.49
CA GLY A 252 12.72 -8.68 -8.86
C GLY A 252 12.10 -9.95 -9.44
N GLU A 253 12.93 -10.91 -9.81
CA GLU A 253 12.48 -12.19 -10.38
C GLU A 253 11.89 -13.19 -9.36
N TYR A 254 11.90 -12.86 -8.04
CA TYR A 254 11.43 -13.75 -6.99
C TYR A 254 10.12 -13.29 -6.39
N LEU A 255 9.24 -14.25 -6.09
CA LEU A 255 8.14 -14.12 -5.14
C LEU A 255 8.57 -14.72 -3.81
N TRP A 256 8.54 -13.91 -2.77
CA TRP A 256 8.86 -14.31 -1.41
C TRP A 256 7.57 -14.44 -0.61
N VAL A 257 7.24 -15.69 -0.20
CA VAL A 257 6.05 -16.00 0.58
C VAL A 257 6.43 -16.13 2.05
N TYR A 258 5.88 -15.27 2.89
CA TYR A 258 5.95 -15.37 4.34
C TYR A 258 4.80 -16.23 4.82
N TRP A 259 5.07 -17.45 5.27
CA TRP A 259 4.07 -18.39 5.77
C TRP A 259 3.94 -18.29 7.29
N TYR A 260 2.74 -17.95 7.80
CA TYR A 260 2.49 -17.66 9.22
C TYR A 260 1.78 -18.77 9.99
N LYS A 261 1.33 -19.85 9.34
CA LYS A 261 0.73 -21.01 10.03
C LYS A 261 1.81 -21.88 10.67
N GLU A 262 1.44 -22.54 11.79
CA GLU A 262 2.28 -23.59 12.40
C GLU A 262 2.42 -24.83 11.52
N SER A 263 1.30 -25.23 10.85
CA SER A 263 1.31 -26.30 9.86
C SER A 263 2.05 -25.89 8.59
N ASP A 264 2.69 -26.82 7.93
CA ASP A 264 3.29 -26.60 6.62
C ASP A 264 2.23 -26.33 5.55
N PRO A 265 2.58 -25.72 4.42
CA PRO A 265 1.68 -25.54 3.29
C PRO A 265 1.13 -26.87 2.79
N THR A 266 -0.16 -26.91 2.50
CA THR A 266 -0.79 -28.06 1.87
C THR A 266 -0.39 -28.18 0.40
N VAL A 267 -0.65 -29.33 -0.21
CA VAL A 267 -0.45 -29.52 -1.67
C VAL A 267 -1.23 -28.47 -2.46
N GLN A 268 -2.43 -28.10 -2.01
CA GLN A 268 -3.25 -27.09 -2.66
C GLN A 268 -2.61 -25.68 -2.57
N ASP A 269 -2.03 -25.32 -1.42
CA ASP A 269 -1.29 -24.07 -1.25
C ASP A 269 -0.08 -24.00 -2.19
N LEU A 270 0.68 -25.11 -2.28
CA LEU A 270 1.84 -25.20 -3.16
C LEU A 270 1.45 -25.10 -4.64
N LEU A 271 0.36 -25.75 -5.07
CA LEU A 271 -0.18 -25.63 -6.43
C LEU A 271 -0.65 -24.20 -6.73
N ARG A 272 -1.24 -23.51 -5.75
CA ARG A 272 -1.62 -22.09 -5.85
C ARG A 272 -0.40 -21.22 -6.10
N PHE A 273 0.67 -21.40 -5.33
CA PHE A 273 1.92 -20.67 -5.50
C PHE A 273 2.59 -20.99 -6.85
N GLU A 274 2.54 -22.24 -7.30
CA GLU A 274 3.06 -22.63 -8.61
C GLU A 274 2.32 -21.94 -9.76
N LYS A 275 0.99 -21.87 -9.70
CA LYS A 275 0.18 -21.12 -10.68
C LYS A 275 0.58 -19.65 -10.72
N LEU A 276 0.79 -19.02 -9.56
CA LEU A 276 1.26 -17.64 -9.46
C LEU A 276 2.64 -17.46 -10.09
N ALA A 277 3.59 -18.32 -9.75
CA ALA A 277 4.95 -18.28 -10.29
C ALA A 277 4.93 -18.37 -11.82
N LYS A 278 4.14 -19.30 -12.38
CA LYS A 278 3.97 -19.44 -13.84
C LYS A 278 3.31 -18.22 -14.48
N LYS A 279 2.19 -17.75 -13.90
CA LYS A 279 1.44 -16.60 -14.41
C LYS A 279 2.31 -15.35 -14.50
N HIS A 280 3.12 -15.08 -13.48
CA HIS A 280 3.96 -13.88 -13.39
C HIS A 280 5.40 -14.11 -13.87
N GLN A 281 5.74 -15.31 -14.36
CA GLN A 281 7.09 -15.68 -14.81
C GLN A 281 8.16 -15.41 -13.73
N LYS A 282 7.86 -15.82 -12.48
CA LYS A 282 8.71 -15.60 -11.30
C LYS A 282 9.17 -16.94 -10.71
N LYS A 283 10.28 -16.90 -10.00
CA LYS A 283 10.72 -17.94 -9.06
C LYS A 283 9.98 -17.72 -7.73
N ILE A 284 9.83 -18.78 -6.93
CA ILE A 284 9.12 -18.65 -5.65
C ILE A 284 9.90 -19.29 -4.51
N LEU A 285 9.90 -18.60 -3.38
CA LEU A 285 10.45 -19.07 -2.11
C LEU A 285 9.36 -18.95 -1.03
N VAL A 286 9.06 -20.06 -0.36
CA VAL A 286 8.13 -20.07 0.77
C VAL A 286 8.92 -20.22 2.06
N ARG A 287 8.81 -19.23 2.94
CA ARG A 287 9.52 -19.19 4.21
C ARG A 287 8.55 -19.23 5.39
N LYS A 288 8.78 -20.18 6.30
CA LYS A 288 8.00 -20.31 7.52
C LYS A 288 8.40 -19.24 8.53
N MET A 289 7.40 -18.52 9.04
CA MET A 289 7.58 -17.42 9.98
C MET A 289 7.21 -17.86 11.40
N LEU A 290 7.82 -18.96 11.86
CA LEU A 290 7.59 -19.47 13.22
C LEU A 290 8.20 -18.55 14.28
N ASN A 291 7.56 -18.54 15.43
CA ASN A 291 7.91 -17.92 16.71
C ASN A 291 9.19 -17.07 16.69
N ARG A 292 9.02 -15.77 16.53
CA ARG A 292 10.08 -14.73 16.46
C ARG A 292 11.13 -14.75 17.60
N GLY A 293 11.03 -15.67 18.54
CA GLY A 293 11.92 -15.81 19.70
C GLY A 293 12.78 -17.06 19.72
N GLU A 294 12.46 -18.11 18.99
CA GLU A 294 13.07 -19.42 19.16
C GLU A 294 13.95 -19.88 17.98
N ASP A 295 13.70 -19.42 16.75
CA ASP A 295 14.57 -19.73 15.62
C ASP A 295 14.82 -18.52 14.72
N PRO A 296 16.02 -17.92 14.78
CA PRO A 296 16.44 -16.85 13.86
C PRO A 296 16.64 -17.35 12.41
N ASN A 297 16.67 -18.69 12.20
CA ASN A 297 16.89 -19.31 10.89
C ASN A 297 15.60 -19.93 10.35
N ALA A 298 14.53 -19.14 10.27
CA ALA A 298 13.26 -19.60 9.71
C ALA A 298 13.48 -20.46 8.46
N GLU A 299 12.92 -21.66 8.48
CA GLU A 299 13.15 -22.69 7.47
C GLU A 299 12.56 -22.29 6.10
N ILE A 300 13.29 -22.53 5.02
CA ILE A 300 12.73 -22.50 3.67
C ILE A 300 11.98 -23.79 3.46
N LEU A 301 10.64 -23.71 3.45
CA LEU A 301 9.79 -24.86 3.30
C LEU A 301 9.74 -25.36 1.86
N TRP A 302 9.89 -24.46 0.90
CA TRP A 302 9.68 -24.80 -0.49
C TRP A 302 10.22 -23.73 -1.45
N ASN A 303 10.75 -24.17 -2.61
CA ASN A 303 11.15 -23.28 -3.69
C ASN A 303 10.74 -23.86 -5.05
N ILE A 304 10.45 -22.97 -6.01
CA ILE A 304 10.22 -23.31 -7.40
C ILE A 304 11.10 -22.43 -8.29
N GLY A 305 11.59 -23.08 -9.34
CA GLY A 305 12.50 -22.46 -10.28
C GLY A 305 13.94 -22.53 -9.76
N ASN A 306 14.90 -22.44 -10.63
CA ASN A 306 16.32 -22.50 -10.28
C ASN A 306 16.71 -21.29 -9.40
N THR A 307 16.43 -21.40 -8.07
CA THR A 307 16.63 -20.31 -7.11
C THR A 307 18.09 -20.25 -6.69
N SER A 308 18.64 -19.03 -6.66
CA SER A 308 19.95 -18.75 -6.06
C SER A 308 19.74 -18.32 -4.60
N PRO A 309 20.64 -18.69 -3.67
CA PRO A 309 20.59 -18.18 -2.30
C PRO A 309 20.86 -16.66 -2.24
N ARG A 310 21.41 -16.08 -3.29
CA ARG A 310 21.68 -14.63 -3.42
C ARG A 310 21.25 -14.16 -4.79
N TRP A 311 20.55 -13.04 -4.83
CA TRP A 311 20.13 -12.35 -6.06
C TRP A 311 20.08 -10.83 -5.83
N THR A 312 19.75 -10.07 -6.85
CA THR A 312 19.55 -8.63 -6.75
C THR A 312 18.14 -8.26 -7.18
N ALA A 313 17.57 -7.22 -6.56
CA ALA A 313 16.35 -6.58 -7.01
C ALA A 313 16.47 -5.06 -6.84
N LYS A 314 15.55 -4.33 -7.48
CA LYS A 314 15.51 -2.87 -7.41
C LYS A 314 14.38 -2.39 -6.51
N GLU A 315 14.57 -1.22 -5.94
CA GLU A 315 13.51 -0.40 -5.40
C GLU A 315 13.71 1.04 -5.85
N ASN A 316 12.81 1.57 -6.66
CA ASN A 316 12.96 2.90 -7.27
C ASN A 316 14.32 3.11 -7.97
N GLY A 317 14.77 2.08 -8.68
CA GLY A 317 16.03 2.07 -9.43
C GLY A 317 17.30 1.87 -8.60
N VAL A 318 17.21 1.77 -7.27
CA VAL A 318 18.33 1.41 -6.38
C VAL A 318 18.44 -0.10 -6.29
N ILE A 319 19.65 -0.65 -6.45
CA ILE A 319 19.89 -2.09 -6.47
C ILE A 319 20.25 -2.58 -5.06
N TYR A 320 19.63 -3.67 -4.64
CA TYR A 320 19.91 -4.32 -3.36
C TYR A 320 20.26 -5.80 -3.56
N GLU A 321 21.28 -6.29 -2.87
CA GLU A 321 21.53 -7.72 -2.72
C GLU A 321 20.47 -8.29 -1.77
N LEU A 322 19.91 -9.43 -2.13
CA LEU A 322 18.93 -10.17 -1.36
C LEU A 322 19.45 -11.59 -1.10
N ARG A 323 19.10 -12.15 0.05
CA ARG A 323 19.58 -13.46 0.47
C ARG A 323 18.43 -14.30 1.04
N SER A 324 18.41 -15.58 0.67
CA SER A 324 17.46 -16.56 1.23
C SER A 324 18.04 -17.35 2.41
N ASP A 325 19.35 -17.29 2.61
CA ASP A 325 20.10 -18.05 3.62
C ASP A 325 20.28 -17.29 4.95
N THR A 326 19.65 -16.14 5.11
CA THR A 326 19.81 -15.30 6.31
C THR A 326 18.49 -14.71 6.80
N GLY A 327 18.27 -14.76 8.12
CA GLY A 327 17.21 -14.02 8.83
C GLY A 327 15.78 -14.25 8.34
N LEU A 328 14.85 -13.45 8.84
CA LEU A 328 13.42 -13.50 8.50
C LEU A 328 13.06 -12.67 7.26
N SER A 329 13.89 -11.70 6.89
CA SER A 329 13.74 -10.85 5.71
C SER A 329 14.88 -11.12 4.74
N PRO A 330 14.61 -11.08 3.43
CA PRO A 330 15.66 -11.33 2.43
C PRO A 330 16.68 -10.20 2.30
N GLY A 331 16.54 -9.09 3.03
CA GLY A 331 17.51 -8.00 3.03
C GLY A 331 16.94 -6.61 2.78
N LEU A 332 15.65 -6.48 2.47
CA LEU A 332 15.00 -5.18 2.26
C LEU A 332 13.59 -5.21 2.84
N PHE A 333 13.27 -4.24 3.69
CA PHE A 333 11.93 -4.02 4.23
C PHE A 333 11.16 -3.08 3.31
N LEU A 334 10.16 -3.61 2.59
CA LEU A 334 9.41 -2.86 1.57
C LEU A 334 8.46 -1.81 2.14
N ASP A 335 8.03 -1.96 3.37
CA ASP A 335 7.20 -1.00 4.11
C ASP A 335 7.91 0.32 4.42
N GLN A 336 9.24 0.36 4.26
CA GLN A 336 10.08 1.55 4.37
C GLN A 336 10.32 2.28 3.04
N ARG A 337 9.73 1.85 1.93
CA ARG A 337 9.96 2.42 0.59
C ARG A 337 9.70 3.93 0.53
N GLU A 338 8.57 4.37 1.06
CA GLU A 338 8.20 5.80 1.04
C GLU A 338 9.11 6.63 1.95
N ASN A 339 9.53 6.07 3.09
CA ASN A 339 10.51 6.70 3.97
C ASN A 339 11.88 6.82 3.30
N ARG A 340 12.32 5.82 2.51
CA ARG A 340 13.56 5.89 1.74
C ARG A 340 13.49 6.95 0.63
N LEU A 341 12.35 7.11 -0.04
CA LEU A 341 12.14 8.19 -1.00
C LEU A 341 12.24 9.56 -0.32
N TRP A 342 11.57 9.72 0.82
CA TRP A 342 11.65 10.95 1.60
C TRP A 342 13.10 11.27 2.05
N VAL A 343 13.83 10.27 2.53
CA VAL A 343 15.25 10.43 2.91
C VAL A 343 16.08 10.89 1.70
N LYS A 344 15.85 10.30 0.53
CA LYS A 344 16.52 10.69 -0.72
C LYS A 344 16.30 12.15 -1.09
N GLU A 345 15.10 12.69 -0.85
CA GLU A 345 14.75 14.10 -1.11
C GLU A 345 15.37 15.07 -0.10
N HIS A 346 15.75 14.57 1.09
CA HIS A 346 16.19 15.41 2.21
C HIS A 346 17.64 15.18 2.64
N ALA A 347 18.37 14.24 2.03
CA ALA A 347 19.74 13.89 2.43
C ALA A 347 20.83 14.76 1.79
N GLN A 348 20.54 15.43 0.65
CA GLN A 348 21.53 16.21 -0.08
C GLN A 348 22.22 17.24 0.83
N ASP A 349 23.55 17.34 0.72
CA ASP A 349 24.41 18.27 1.47
C ASP A 349 24.32 18.17 3.01
N ARG A 350 23.76 17.08 3.54
CA ARG A 350 23.64 16.83 4.98
C ARG A 350 24.59 15.73 5.45
N ARG A 351 25.03 15.83 6.70
CA ARG A 351 25.60 14.71 7.42
C ARG A 351 24.46 13.83 7.90
N VAL A 352 24.44 12.56 7.44
CA VAL A 352 23.37 11.61 7.69
C VAL A 352 23.84 10.53 8.66
N LEU A 353 23.02 10.23 9.67
CA LEU A 353 23.21 9.12 10.60
C LEU A 353 22.06 8.12 10.43
N ASN A 354 22.40 6.89 10.06
CA ASN A 354 21.46 5.78 9.98
C ASN A 354 21.71 4.79 11.11
N LEU A 355 20.79 4.72 12.06
CA LEU A 355 20.81 3.85 13.25
C LEU A 355 19.96 2.61 13.01
N PHE A 356 20.40 1.45 13.53
CA PHE A 356 19.76 0.15 13.29
C PHE A 356 19.67 -0.14 11.79
N SER A 357 20.79 0.07 11.13
CA SER A 357 20.82 0.22 9.67
C SER A 357 20.47 -1.03 8.88
N TYR A 358 20.50 -2.21 9.51
CA TYR A 358 20.32 -3.50 8.84
C TYR A 358 21.25 -3.61 7.62
N THR A 359 20.71 -3.84 6.42
CA THR A 359 21.45 -3.87 5.14
C THR A 359 21.66 -2.50 4.51
N SER A 360 21.33 -1.43 5.24
CA SER A 360 21.60 -0.02 4.91
C SER A 360 20.81 0.57 3.73
N GLY A 361 19.58 0.12 3.52
CA GLY A 361 18.73 0.70 2.48
C GLY A 361 18.62 2.23 2.56
N PHE A 362 18.54 2.81 3.75
CA PHE A 362 18.54 4.26 3.96
C PHE A 362 19.91 4.91 3.70
N SER A 363 21.00 4.26 4.08
CA SER A 363 22.35 4.80 3.83
C SER A 363 22.67 4.88 2.35
N VAL A 364 22.32 3.84 1.58
CA VAL A 364 22.51 3.80 0.12
C VAL A 364 21.78 4.96 -0.55
N VAL A 365 20.48 5.15 -0.24
CA VAL A 365 19.71 6.25 -0.85
C VAL A 365 20.22 7.62 -0.44
N SER A 366 20.74 7.77 0.80
CA SER A 366 21.35 9.00 1.28
C SER A 366 22.63 9.34 0.50
N ALA A 367 23.52 8.36 0.29
CA ALA A 367 24.74 8.53 -0.47
C ALA A 367 24.45 8.87 -1.94
N LEU A 368 23.51 8.15 -2.57
CA LEU A 368 23.05 8.42 -3.95
C LEU A 368 22.39 9.80 -4.11
N ALA A 369 21.82 10.34 -3.04
CA ALA A 369 21.24 11.68 -3.02
C ALA A 369 22.26 12.81 -2.84
N GLY A 370 23.55 12.49 -2.68
CA GLY A 370 24.59 13.48 -2.48
C GLY A 370 24.70 13.97 -1.03
N ALA A 371 24.47 13.10 -0.05
CA ALA A 371 24.76 13.41 1.34
C ALA A 371 26.24 13.80 1.52
N GLN A 372 26.53 14.80 2.36
CA GLN A 372 27.89 15.24 2.65
C GLN A 372 28.69 14.12 3.33
N GLU A 373 28.03 13.35 4.19
CA GLU A 373 28.59 12.24 4.94
C GLU A 373 27.47 11.26 5.29
N VAL A 374 27.74 9.97 5.25
CA VAL A 374 26.81 8.91 5.65
C VAL A 374 27.45 8.02 6.70
N CYS A 375 26.92 8.10 7.92
CA CYS A 375 27.34 7.26 9.04
C CYS A 375 26.32 6.15 9.27
N THR A 376 26.74 4.91 9.08
CA THR A 376 25.92 3.69 9.12
C THR A 376 26.25 2.89 10.36
N VAL A 377 25.27 2.60 11.21
CA VAL A 377 25.48 1.93 12.51
C VAL A 377 24.54 0.74 12.64
N ASP A 378 25.13 -0.43 12.85
CA ASP A 378 24.42 -1.66 13.23
C ASP A 378 25.26 -2.50 14.20
N VAL A 379 24.58 -3.33 15.00
CA VAL A 379 25.27 -4.22 15.95
C VAL A 379 25.88 -5.44 15.28
N SER A 380 25.43 -5.80 14.08
CA SER A 380 25.80 -7.00 13.34
C SER A 380 26.89 -6.73 12.31
N GLN A 381 28.05 -7.39 12.46
CA GLN A 381 29.09 -7.36 11.43
C GLN A 381 28.57 -7.84 10.07
N ASN A 382 27.77 -8.92 10.05
CA ASN A 382 27.22 -9.46 8.81
C ASN A 382 26.34 -8.44 8.07
N PHE A 383 25.57 -7.63 8.79
CA PHE A 383 24.75 -6.58 8.17
C PHE A 383 25.61 -5.41 7.67
N ILE A 384 26.66 -5.06 8.37
CA ILE A 384 27.61 -4.04 7.91
C ILE A 384 28.35 -4.50 6.65
N ASP A 385 28.80 -5.76 6.57
CA ASP A 385 29.43 -6.30 5.37
C ASP A 385 28.44 -6.34 4.19
N TRP A 386 27.17 -6.67 4.45
CA TRP A 386 26.12 -6.61 3.44
C TRP A 386 25.81 -5.17 3.02
N SER A 387 25.86 -4.21 3.93
CA SER A 387 25.71 -2.78 3.64
C SER A 387 26.76 -2.30 2.64
N LYS A 388 28.03 -2.66 2.84
CA LYS A 388 29.12 -2.34 1.92
C LYS A 388 28.87 -2.90 0.51
N ARG A 389 28.36 -4.15 0.43
CA ARG A 389 27.96 -4.75 -0.85
C ARG A 389 26.83 -3.96 -1.54
N ASN A 390 25.84 -3.47 -0.79
CA ASN A 390 24.79 -2.64 -1.34
C ASN A 390 25.29 -1.28 -1.84
N PHE A 391 26.33 -0.72 -1.23
CA PHE A 391 27.03 0.46 -1.74
C PHE A 391 27.71 0.15 -3.08
N GLU A 392 28.53 -0.91 -3.15
CA GLU A 392 29.24 -1.35 -4.38
C GLU A 392 28.27 -1.59 -5.55
N LEU A 393 27.12 -2.26 -5.32
CA LEU A 393 26.10 -2.53 -6.33
C LEU A 393 25.52 -1.27 -6.97
N ASN A 394 25.61 -0.14 -6.28
CA ASN A 394 25.12 1.15 -6.75
C ASN A 394 26.26 2.09 -7.19
N GLY A 395 27.48 1.57 -7.38
CA GLY A 395 28.64 2.34 -7.83
C GLY A 395 29.20 3.29 -6.77
N LEU A 396 28.88 3.06 -5.50
CA LEU A 396 29.40 3.82 -4.35
C LEU A 396 30.61 3.07 -3.76
N ASP A 397 31.70 3.77 -3.50
CA ASP A 397 32.86 3.21 -2.82
C ASP A 397 32.60 3.19 -1.29
N PRO A 398 32.48 2.02 -0.65
CA PRO A 398 32.26 1.95 0.79
C PRO A 398 33.45 2.43 1.63
N GLU A 399 34.65 2.49 1.05
CA GLU A 399 35.88 2.95 1.74
C GLU A 399 36.13 4.46 1.50
N HIS A 400 35.23 5.17 0.80
CA HIS A 400 35.34 6.61 0.62
C HIS A 400 35.23 7.36 1.95
N ASP A 401 36.02 8.41 2.16
CA ASP A 401 36.14 9.17 3.42
C ASP A 401 34.79 9.70 3.99
N ASN A 402 33.78 9.88 3.13
CA ASN A 402 32.45 10.33 3.55
C ASN A 402 31.48 9.17 3.88
N HIS A 403 31.93 7.92 3.85
CA HIS A 403 31.14 6.75 4.21
C HIS A 403 31.74 6.08 5.45
N GLU A 404 31.00 6.05 6.54
CA GLU A 404 31.41 5.41 7.78
C GLU A 404 30.51 4.22 8.12
N PHE A 405 31.11 3.10 8.48
CA PHE A 405 30.41 1.89 8.90
C PHE A 405 30.87 1.47 10.30
N TRP A 406 29.91 1.40 11.23
CA TRP A 406 30.17 1.09 12.65
C TRP A 406 29.44 -0.18 13.07
N VAL A 407 30.20 -1.17 13.54
CA VAL A 407 29.67 -2.37 14.20
C VAL A 407 29.57 -2.06 15.69
N GLN A 408 28.46 -1.45 16.10
CA GLN A 408 28.28 -0.99 17.47
C GLN A 408 26.78 -0.94 17.86
N ASP A 409 26.53 -1.14 19.15
CA ASP A 409 25.21 -0.85 19.74
C ASP A 409 24.85 0.63 19.54
N CYS A 410 23.66 0.92 19.02
CA CYS A 410 23.24 2.27 18.64
C CYS A 410 23.16 3.23 19.84
N LEU A 411 22.74 2.78 21.01
CA LEU A 411 22.71 3.62 22.22
C LEU A 411 24.13 3.97 22.70
N LEU A 412 25.06 3.01 22.64
CA LEU A 412 26.47 3.26 22.97
C LEU A 412 27.12 4.17 21.94
N PHE A 413 26.82 3.99 20.64
CA PHE A 413 27.30 4.87 19.58
C PHE A 413 26.84 6.32 19.81
N LEU A 414 25.54 6.54 20.09
CA LEU A 414 24.98 7.86 20.37
C LEU A 414 25.65 8.52 21.60
N LYS A 415 25.86 7.79 22.69
CA LYS A 415 26.60 8.30 23.87
C LYS A 415 28.02 8.74 23.53
N GLY A 416 28.72 7.97 22.68
CA GLY A 416 30.04 8.34 22.18
C GLY A 416 30.01 9.59 21.28
N THR A 417 29.02 9.69 20.44
CA THR A 417 28.76 10.81 19.54
C THR A 417 28.49 12.11 20.29
N ILE A 418 27.67 12.06 21.35
CA ILE A 418 27.39 13.20 22.24
C ILE A 418 28.67 13.69 22.92
N ARG A 419 29.51 12.77 23.45
CA ARG A 419 30.79 13.13 24.06
C ARG A 419 31.74 13.83 23.11
N ARG A 420 31.79 13.39 21.84
CA ARG A 420 32.56 14.01 20.76
C ARG A 420 31.92 15.28 20.17
N LYS A 421 30.74 15.68 20.67
CA LYS A 421 29.98 16.84 20.19
C LYS A 421 29.66 16.79 18.68
N ARG A 422 29.67 15.59 18.08
CA ARG A 422 29.34 15.38 16.65
C ARG A 422 27.84 15.55 16.45
N LYS A 423 27.47 16.18 15.34
CA LYS A 423 26.08 16.49 14.99
C LYS A 423 25.78 16.04 13.56
N PHE A 424 24.48 15.78 13.31
CA PHE A 424 23.98 15.33 12.01
C PHE A 424 22.79 16.21 11.58
N GLY A 425 22.74 16.51 10.28
CA GLY A 425 21.63 17.25 9.67
C GLY A 425 20.40 16.40 9.43
N LEU A 426 20.59 15.06 9.31
CA LEU A 426 19.52 14.07 9.18
C LEU A 426 19.88 12.82 9.99
N ILE A 427 18.95 12.38 10.85
CA ILE A 427 19.05 11.11 11.59
C ILE A 427 17.89 10.23 11.16
N ILE A 428 18.18 8.98 10.81
CA ILE A 428 17.21 7.90 10.58
C ILE A 428 17.32 6.93 11.75
N CYS A 429 16.19 6.64 12.38
CA CYS A 429 16.12 5.78 13.55
C CYS A 429 14.95 4.79 13.39
N ASP A 430 15.26 3.57 12.99
CA ASP A 430 14.30 2.47 12.73
C ASP A 430 14.63 1.27 13.64
N PRO A 431 14.42 1.38 14.96
CA PRO A 431 14.79 0.33 15.90
C PRO A 431 13.88 -0.88 15.79
N PRO A 432 14.40 -2.09 16.03
CA PRO A 432 13.59 -3.28 16.17
C PRO A 432 12.69 -3.17 17.41
N SER A 433 11.54 -3.84 17.41
CA SER A 433 10.68 -3.94 18.59
C SER A 433 11.41 -4.56 19.79
N PHE A 434 12.32 -5.51 19.49
CA PHE A 434 13.17 -6.22 20.45
C PHE A 434 14.49 -6.64 19.78
N GLY A 435 15.60 -6.52 20.48
CA GLY A 435 16.93 -6.94 20.00
C GLY A 435 17.84 -7.38 21.15
N ARG A 436 18.74 -8.31 20.86
CA ARG A 436 19.80 -8.74 21.79
C ARG A 436 21.15 -8.39 21.20
N SER A 437 22.04 -7.85 22.02
CA SER A 437 23.42 -7.56 21.67
C SER A 437 24.35 -8.01 22.79
N LYS A 438 25.64 -7.97 22.56
CA LYS A 438 26.64 -8.21 23.64
C LYS A 438 26.54 -7.18 24.76
N SER A 439 26.03 -5.98 24.50
CA SER A 439 25.84 -4.90 25.46
C SER A 439 24.54 -5.01 26.26
N GLY A 440 23.64 -5.94 25.92
CA GLY A 440 22.38 -6.16 26.62
C GLY A 440 21.19 -6.37 25.72
N VAL A 441 20.00 -6.19 26.30
CA VAL A 441 18.72 -6.34 25.62
C VAL A 441 18.14 -4.97 25.31
N PHE A 442 17.87 -4.71 24.06
CA PHE A 442 17.12 -3.55 23.60
C PHE A 442 15.63 -3.90 23.50
N SER A 443 14.77 -3.01 23.98
CA SER A 443 13.33 -3.06 23.74
C SER A 443 12.81 -1.65 23.52
N ILE A 444 12.13 -1.43 22.40
CA ILE A 444 11.61 -0.10 22.08
C ILE A 444 10.70 0.46 23.18
N SER A 445 9.90 -0.38 23.83
CA SER A 445 9.00 0.04 24.90
C SER A 445 9.73 0.57 26.15
N LYS A 446 10.97 0.11 26.40
CA LYS A 446 11.79 0.50 27.56
C LYS A 446 12.83 1.57 27.22
N ASN A 447 13.40 1.50 26.01
CA ASN A 447 14.55 2.32 25.63
C ASN A 447 14.16 3.54 24.77
N PHE A 448 12.87 3.73 24.45
CA PHE A 448 12.40 4.80 23.56
C PHE A 448 12.85 6.18 24.00
N ASP A 449 12.61 6.54 25.27
CA ASP A 449 12.90 7.89 25.78
C ASP A 449 14.41 8.18 25.71
N GLU A 450 15.25 7.23 26.17
CA GLU A 450 16.72 7.35 26.10
C GLU A 450 17.21 7.48 24.65
N LEU A 451 16.67 6.67 23.74
CA LEU A 451 17.03 6.67 22.33
C LEU A 451 16.71 8.02 21.68
N MET A 452 15.48 8.51 21.89
CA MET A 452 15.02 9.78 21.31
C MET A 452 15.79 10.99 21.89
N ILE A 453 16.03 11.03 23.19
CA ILE A 453 16.85 12.07 23.85
C ILE A 453 18.24 12.11 23.24
N ASN A 454 18.90 10.95 23.08
CA ASN A 454 20.23 10.88 22.52
C ASN A 454 20.26 11.30 21.04
N CYS A 455 19.25 10.91 20.24
CA CYS A 455 19.09 11.40 18.87
C CYS A 455 18.95 12.93 18.83
N MET A 456 18.11 13.51 19.69
CA MET A 456 17.93 14.96 19.75
C MET A 456 19.21 15.71 20.17
N TYR A 457 20.05 15.11 21.04
CA TYR A 457 21.36 15.67 21.35
C TYR A 457 22.32 15.61 20.16
N CYS A 458 22.24 14.57 19.33
CA CYS A 458 23.07 14.43 18.13
C CYS A 458 22.56 15.22 16.91
N LEU A 459 21.33 15.74 16.96
CA LEU A 459 20.72 16.47 15.85
C LEU A 459 21.19 17.94 15.82
N GLU A 460 21.49 18.45 14.63
CA GLU A 460 21.80 19.86 14.37
C GLU A 460 20.58 20.74 14.60
N LYS A 461 20.80 22.05 14.71
CA LYS A 461 19.72 23.05 14.61
C LYS A 461 19.12 22.97 13.20
N ASN A 462 17.81 23.00 13.07
CA ASN A 462 17.04 22.76 11.85
C ASN A 462 17.25 21.35 11.25
N GLY A 463 17.94 20.44 11.95
CA GLY A 463 18.11 19.05 11.52
C GLY A 463 16.81 18.27 11.60
N LEU A 464 16.75 17.18 10.84
CA LEU A 464 15.58 16.30 10.69
C LEU A 464 15.87 14.96 11.36
N LEU A 465 14.89 14.43 12.08
CA LEU A 465 14.91 13.08 12.64
C LEU A 465 13.70 12.31 12.09
N LEU A 466 13.93 11.30 11.29
CA LEU A 466 12.93 10.32 10.88
C LEU A 466 12.98 9.16 11.90
N PHE A 467 11.92 8.99 12.65
CA PHE A 467 11.72 7.84 13.54
C PHE A 467 10.66 6.92 12.95
N CYS A 468 10.97 5.62 12.87
CA CYS A 468 10.07 4.57 12.39
C CYS A 468 9.89 3.49 13.45
N THR A 469 8.74 2.82 13.45
CA THR A 469 8.53 1.64 14.29
C THR A 469 7.37 0.78 13.77
N ASN A 470 7.55 -0.54 13.77
CA ASN A 470 6.51 -1.52 13.52
C ASN A 470 5.94 -2.13 14.82
N TYR A 471 6.16 -1.49 15.96
CA TYR A 471 5.70 -2.00 17.25
C TYR A 471 4.16 -1.92 17.33
N GLU A 472 3.51 -3.08 17.26
CA GLU A 472 2.05 -3.20 17.11
C GLU A 472 1.26 -2.68 18.32
N LYS A 473 1.88 -2.66 19.53
CA LYS A 473 1.22 -2.19 20.75
C LYS A 473 1.09 -0.66 20.86
N TRP A 474 1.65 0.09 19.92
CA TRP A 474 1.51 1.55 19.87
C TRP A 474 0.71 1.96 18.65
N THR A 475 -0.26 2.83 18.86
CA THR A 475 -0.91 3.59 17.79
C THR A 475 -0.04 4.80 17.40
N THR A 476 -0.38 5.41 16.28
CA THR A 476 0.22 6.71 15.90
C THR A 476 -0.02 7.78 16.97
N GLY A 477 -1.20 7.77 17.60
CA GLY A 477 -1.52 8.66 18.72
C GLY A 477 -0.63 8.44 19.95
N ASP A 478 -0.34 7.18 20.33
CA ASP A 478 0.57 6.86 21.43
C ASP A 478 1.97 7.38 21.19
N LEU A 479 2.44 7.27 19.94
CA LEU A 479 3.75 7.78 19.54
C LEU A 479 3.82 9.31 19.65
N HIS A 480 2.79 10.02 19.20
CA HIS A 480 2.68 11.47 19.38
C HIS A 480 2.67 11.90 20.85
N LEU A 481 1.94 11.18 21.70
CA LEU A 481 1.91 11.46 23.15
C LEU A 481 3.28 11.29 23.79
N ARG A 482 4.03 10.25 23.44
CA ARG A 482 5.40 10.01 23.92
C ARG A 482 6.35 11.12 23.49
N LEU A 483 6.31 11.50 22.21
CA LEU A 483 7.15 12.58 21.66
C LEU A 483 6.82 13.95 22.30
N ASN A 484 5.58 14.24 22.61
CA ASN A 484 5.22 15.48 23.27
C ASN A 484 5.87 15.63 24.68
N LYS A 485 6.20 14.52 25.35
CA LYS A 485 6.96 14.58 26.62
C LYS A 485 8.36 15.15 26.43
N LEU A 486 9.00 14.90 25.28
CA LEU A 486 10.34 15.40 24.96
C LEU A 486 10.37 16.94 24.76
N LYS A 487 9.21 17.58 24.53
CA LYS A 487 9.12 19.05 24.42
C LYS A 487 9.49 19.81 25.69
N LYS A 488 9.58 19.10 26.82
CA LYS A 488 10.09 19.69 28.08
C LYS A 488 11.58 20.01 28.00
N ASP A 489 12.33 19.19 27.25
CA ASP A 489 13.80 19.26 27.21
C ASP A 489 14.31 19.80 25.85
N PHE A 490 13.50 19.69 24.79
CA PHE A 490 13.89 20.08 23.44
C PHE A 490 12.80 20.88 22.73
N SER A 491 13.21 21.89 21.98
CA SER A 491 12.33 22.62 21.06
C SER A 491 12.36 21.97 19.68
N PHE A 492 11.20 21.49 19.19
CA PHE A 492 11.06 20.87 17.88
C PHE A 492 9.63 20.97 17.36
N LYS A 493 9.48 20.80 16.04
CA LYS A 493 8.21 20.65 15.34
C LYS A 493 8.06 19.21 14.88
N ILE A 494 6.84 18.66 14.95
CA ILE A 494 6.47 17.40 14.30
C ILE A 494 5.98 17.77 12.91
N LEU A 495 6.58 17.16 11.88
CA LEU A 495 6.22 17.34 10.49
C LEU A 495 5.42 16.13 10.00
N PRO A 496 4.61 16.28 8.93
CA PRO A 496 4.00 15.14 8.27
C PRO A 496 5.07 14.15 7.81
N ALA A 497 4.88 12.87 8.13
CA ALA A 497 5.69 11.79 7.61
C ALA A 497 5.07 11.24 6.32
N PRO A 498 5.86 10.62 5.43
CA PRO A 498 5.32 9.91 4.28
C PRO A 498 4.25 8.90 4.71
N ALA A 499 3.16 8.84 3.98
CA ALA A 499 2.23 7.75 4.15
C ALA A 499 2.87 6.44 3.68
N GLN A 500 2.45 5.35 4.28
CA GLN A 500 2.86 4.02 3.82
C GLN A 500 2.43 3.80 2.36
N GLY A 501 3.18 3.03 1.59
CA GLY A 501 2.81 2.68 0.22
C GLY A 501 1.45 1.99 0.16
N LEU A 502 0.66 2.30 -0.87
CA LEU A 502 -0.70 1.77 -1.03
C LEU A 502 -0.77 0.23 -1.09
N ASP A 503 0.33 -0.43 -1.45
CA ASP A 503 0.46 -1.89 -1.45
C ASP A 503 0.46 -2.49 -0.03
N PHE A 504 0.66 -1.68 1.01
CA PHE A 504 0.58 -2.04 2.43
C PHE A 504 -0.70 -1.53 3.11
N GLU A 505 -1.48 -0.68 2.45
CA GLU A 505 -2.71 -0.17 3.02
C GLU A 505 -3.85 -1.18 2.85
N LEU A 506 -4.58 -1.46 3.93
CA LEU A 506 -5.84 -2.20 3.92
C LEU A 506 -6.96 -1.33 4.46
N PRO A 507 -8.20 -1.54 3.99
CA PRO A 507 -9.36 -0.83 4.51
C PRO A 507 -9.48 -0.98 6.02
N ASP A 508 -9.73 0.14 6.71
CA ASP A 508 -10.03 0.18 8.15
C ASP A 508 -8.97 -0.42 9.09
N GLN A 509 -7.73 -0.56 8.63
CA GLN A 509 -6.61 -1.01 9.46
C GLN A 509 -5.58 0.11 9.66
N GLU A 510 -5.04 0.22 10.87
CA GLU A 510 -3.89 1.08 11.13
C GLU A 510 -2.63 0.55 10.40
N PRO A 511 -1.77 1.44 9.89
CA PRO A 511 -0.52 1.02 9.25
C PRO A 511 0.36 0.29 10.26
N LEU A 512 0.97 -0.81 9.83
CA LEU A 512 1.96 -1.54 10.65
C LEU A 512 3.17 -0.68 10.95
N MET A 513 3.71 -0.05 9.92
CA MET A 513 4.82 0.89 10.03
C MET A 513 4.29 2.27 10.39
N LYS A 514 4.78 2.83 11.48
CA LYS A 514 4.48 4.17 11.94
C LYS A 514 5.72 5.03 11.79
N SER A 515 5.61 6.15 11.12
CA SER A 515 6.70 7.07 10.86
C SER A 515 6.37 8.46 11.39
N ILE A 516 7.35 9.11 11.99
CA ILE A 516 7.25 10.50 12.46
C ILE A 516 8.52 11.26 12.09
N ILE A 517 8.36 12.50 11.66
CA ILE A 517 9.48 13.39 11.37
C ILE A 517 9.50 14.51 12.40
N LEU A 518 10.65 14.71 13.03
CA LEU A 518 10.91 15.83 13.93
C LEU A 518 11.89 16.78 13.26
N ARG A 519 11.61 18.09 13.33
CA ARG A 519 12.58 19.16 12.99
C ARG A 519 12.94 19.90 14.26
N LYS A 520 14.23 19.86 14.63
CA LYS A 520 14.76 20.60 15.78
C LYS A 520 14.81 22.10 15.48
N ASN A 521 14.31 22.93 16.40
CA ASN A 521 14.33 24.40 16.23
C ASN A 521 15.72 24.98 16.54
#